data_30c6784caea5acd0a2dd481d68da318b
#
_entry.id   30c6784caea5acd0a2dd481d68da318b
#
_cell.length_a   1.000
_cell.length_b   1.000
_cell.length_c   1.000
_cell.angle_alpha   90.00
_cell.angle_beta   90.00
_cell.angle_gamma   90.00
#
_symmetry.space_group_name_H-M   'P 1'
#
loop_
_entity.id
_entity.type
_entity.pdbx_description
1 polymer ?
#
loop_
_entity_poly.entity_id
_entity_poly.type
_entity_poly.pdbx_seq_one_letter_code
_entity_poly.pdbx_strand_id
1 'polypeptide(L)'
;MRTKDQTVPDVLERLAQLLGAQLINARLEIPPQFGSGYCIGFVFNEHIRMLISNYELNEDVIVQNLDVDTAKKMIFFKFQNIFPKAERSSIFRHKTPSVLIGTSRINTDDVISIHTNTATINIEVDANYLKGLFTSSQESSVLKGLLQNKRPLLFEQVMYPSLQKIVDEILSGPANETFKLFFLRVKAEELICRLLMELENRDEKQLHALNIHDIQALYRVKQRILEHLETPPVIKELALDAHMSPTKLKRLFRQIFGDSIFSYYQEFRMQEAALLLSAEKLSVAAVGYRMGFTNLSHFSRVFKAHIGMNPKHYALRAPN
;
A
#
# COMPACT_ATOMS: atom_id res chain seq x y z
N MET A 1 -32.24 0.21 -23.73
CA MET A 1 -31.52 1.24 -22.94
C MET A 1 -30.03 0.97 -23.14
N ARG A 2 -29.30 1.75 -23.94
CA ARG A 2 -27.82 1.62 -24.07
C ARG A 2 -27.23 2.10 -22.76
N THR A 3 -26.60 1.21 -21.99
CA THR A 3 -25.70 1.58 -20.92
C THR A 3 -24.67 2.55 -21.51
N LYS A 4 -24.57 3.77 -20.97
CA LYS A 4 -23.46 4.68 -21.27
C LYS A 4 -22.20 3.88 -21.00
N ASP A 5 -21.34 3.69 -21.99
CA ASP A 5 -19.98 3.18 -21.80
C ASP A 5 -19.30 4.11 -20.80
N GLN A 6 -19.14 3.64 -19.59
CA GLN A 6 -18.54 4.39 -18.50
C GLN A 6 -17.04 4.48 -18.80
N THR A 7 -16.60 5.65 -19.24
CA THR A 7 -15.20 5.89 -19.66
C THR A 7 -14.31 6.36 -18.52
N VAL A 8 -14.92 6.72 -17.37
CA VAL A 8 -14.23 7.30 -16.21
C VAL A 8 -14.73 6.63 -14.93
N PRO A 9 -13.86 6.34 -13.94
CA PRO A 9 -14.29 5.83 -12.64
C PRO A 9 -15.22 6.83 -11.91
N ASP A 10 -16.31 6.35 -11.31
CA ASP A 10 -17.31 7.17 -10.59
C ASP A 10 -16.68 8.06 -9.51
N VAL A 11 -15.69 7.56 -8.80
CA VAL A 11 -14.99 8.29 -7.74
C VAL A 11 -14.31 9.55 -8.29
N LEU A 12 -13.79 9.50 -9.51
CA LEU A 12 -13.14 10.65 -10.14
C LEU A 12 -14.17 11.71 -10.57
N GLU A 13 -15.33 11.28 -11.08
CA GLU A 13 -16.43 12.20 -11.41
C GLU A 13 -16.95 12.92 -10.16
N ARG A 14 -17.11 12.20 -9.04
CA ARG A 14 -17.53 12.78 -7.76
C ARG A 14 -16.51 13.77 -7.21
N LEU A 15 -15.21 13.43 -7.27
CA LEU A 15 -14.15 14.33 -6.84
C LEU A 15 -14.15 15.62 -7.68
N ALA A 16 -14.32 15.50 -8.99
CA ALA A 16 -14.42 16.65 -9.88
C ALA A 16 -15.63 17.56 -9.53
N GLN A 17 -16.80 16.96 -9.27
CA GLN A 17 -17.99 17.70 -8.84
C GLN A 17 -17.76 18.41 -7.50
N LEU A 18 -17.14 17.74 -6.53
CA LEU A 18 -16.87 18.30 -5.21
C LEU A 18 -15.92 19.50 -5.26
N LEU A 19 -14.91 19.42 -6.13
CA LEU A 19 -13.92 20.50 -6.34
C LEU A 19 -14.40 21.57 -7.33
N GLY A 20 -15.59 21.42 -7.93
CA GLY A 20 -16.09 22.33 -8.97
C GLY A 20 -15.19 22.36 -10.21
N ALA A 21 -14.49 21.28 -10.51
CA ALA A 21 -13.52 21.18 -11.59
C ALA A 21 -14.04 20.32 -12.75
N GLN A 22 -13.49 20.53 -13.95
CA GLN A 22 -13.85 19.76 -15.14
C GLN A 22 -12.87 18.62 -15.38
N LEU A 23 -13.40 17.49 -15.84
CA LEU A 23 -12.60 16.37 -16.31
C LEU A 23 -12.24 16.56 -17.80
N ILE A 24 -10.95 16.49 -18.10
CA ILE A 24 -10.44 16.55 -19.48
C ILE A 24 -9.71 15.23 -19.76
N ASN A 25 -10.20 14.44 -20.71
CA ASN A 25 -9.61 13.13 -21.06
C ASN A 25 -9.42 12.21 -19.85
N ALA A 26 -10.44 12.08 -19.01
CA ALA A 26 -10.41 11.30 -17.76
C ALA A 26 -9.32 11.76 -16.75
N ARG A 27 -8.84 13.01 -16.88
CA ARG A 27 -7.89 13.65 -15.99
C ARG A 27 -8.54 14.84 -15.28
N LEU A 28 -8.36 14.91 -13.97
CA LEU A 28 -8.73 16.00 -13.09
C LEU A 28 -7.46 16.69 -12.63
N GLU A 29 -7.32 17.98 -12.91
CA GLU A 29 -6.32 18.83 -12.25
C GLU A 29 -6.93 19.40 -10.98
N ILE A 30 -6.18 19.38 -9.89
CA ILE A 30 -6.64 19.96 -8.62
C ILE A 30 -6.62 21.48 -8.74
N PRO A 31 -7.77 22.16 -8.53
CA PRO A 31 -7.79 23.63 -8.61
C PRO A 31 -6.88 24.26 -7.56
N PRO A 32 -6.15 25.36 -7.88
CA PRO A 32 -5.16 25.99 -6.99
C PRO A 32 -5.69 26.38 -5.62
N GLN A 33 -6.98 26.69 -5.51
CA GLN A 33 -7.63 27.01 -4.23
C GLN A 33 -7.72 25.82 -3.26
N PHE A 34 -7.73 24.58 -3.78
CA PHE A 34 -7.79 23.36 -2.97
C PHE A 34 -6.44 22.69 -2.81
N GLY A 35 -5.44 23.03 -3.63
CA GLY A 35 -4.13 22.41 -3.58
C GLY A 35 -3.43 22.36 -4.93
N SER A 36 -2.71 21.28 -5.19
CA SER A 36 -1.99 21.05 -6.46
C SER A 36 -1.99 19.57 -6.82
N GLY A 37 -1.69 19.27 -8.10
CA GLY A 37 -1.57 17.91 -8.59
C GLY A 37 -2.77 17.44 -9.40
N TYR A 38 -2.91 16.10 -9.53
CA TYR A 38 -3.89 15.54 -10.46
C TYR A 38 -4.38 14.16 -10.05
N CYS A 39 -5.52 13.78 -10.66
CA CYS A 39 -6.01 12.40 -10.70
C CYS A 39 -6.30 12.00 -12.15
N ILE A 40 -5.97 10.77 -12.54
CA ILE A 40 -6.30 10.20 -13.85
C ILE A 40 -6.99 8.86 -13.66
N GLY A 41 -8.15 8.68 -14.31
CA GLY A 41 -8.93 7.45 -14.25
C GLY A 41 -8.89 6.67 -15.56
N PHE A 42 -8.90 5.34 -15.45
CA PHE A 42 -8.96 4.41 -16.58
C PHE A 42 -10.00 3.32 -16.29
N VAL A 43 -10.93 3.12 -17.21
CA VAL A 43 -11.86 1.98 -17.22
C VAL A 43 -11.46 1.09 -18.38
N PHE A 44 -10.86 -0.07 -18.09
CA PHE A 44 -10.38 -0.97 -19.13
C PHE A 44 -11.48 -1.84 -19.71
N ASN A 45 -12.42 -2.26 -18.86
CA ASN A 45 -13.65 -2.95 -19.18
C ASN A 45 -14.62 -2.87 -17.97
N GLU A 46 -15.74 -3.60 -18.01
CA GLU A 46 -16.70 -3.65 -16.91
C GLU A 46 -16.16 -4.28 -15.61
N HIS A 47 -15.00 -4.97 -15.68
CA HIS A 47 -14.42 -5.72 -14.56
C HIS A 47 -13.19 -5.07 -13.94
N ILE A 48 -12.44 -4.24 -14.68
CA ILE A 48 -11.17 -3.66 -14.19
C ILE A 48 -11.16 -2.16 -14.45
N ARG A 49 -10.81 -1.40 -13.41
CA ARG A 49 -10.59 0.04 -13.48
C ARG A 49 -9.35 0.43 -12.65
N MET A 50 -8.73 1.54 -13.01
CA MET A 50 -7.54 2.07 -12.34
C MET A 50 -7.68 3.58 -12.15
N LEU A 51 -7.23 4.07 -11.00
CA LEU A 51 -7.11 5.48 -10.67
C LEU A 51 -5.66 5.77 -10.24
N ILE A 52 -5.03 6.72 -10.87
CA ILE A 52 -3.72 7.26 -10.48
C ILE A 52 -3.97 8.61 -9.83
N SER A 53 -3.50 8.80 -8.61
CA SER A 53 -3.64 10.04 -7.85
C SER A 53 -2.27 10.53 -7.41
N ASN A 54 -1.97 11.79 -7.72
CA ASN A 54 -0.77 12.49 -7.27
C ASN A 54 -1.15 13.94 -6.98
N TYR A 55 -1.54 14.21 -5.74
CA TYR A 55 -1.99 15.54 -5.34
C TYR A 55 -1.63 15.87 -3.90
N GLU A 56 -1.57 17.16 -3.63
CA GLU A 56 -1.45 17.76 -2.31
C GLU A 56 -2.62 18.72 -2.12
N LEU A 57 -3.43 18.50 -1.08
CA LEU A 57 -4.55 19.37 -0.72
C LEU A 57 -4.19 20.24 0.46
N ASN A 58 -4.75 21.46 0.50
CA ASN A 58 -4.57 22.41 1.60
C ASN A 58 -5.33 21.96 2.86
N GLU A 59 -6.48 21.27 2.67
CA GLU A 59 -7.34 20.74 3.72
C GLU A 59 -7.84 19.34 3.34
N ASP A 60 -8.22 18.55 4.33
CA ASP A 60 -8.81 17.23 4.11
C ASP A 60 -10.18 17.37 3.44
N VAL A 61 -10.32 16.72 2.27
CA VAL A 61 -11.59 16.66 1.55
C VAL A 61 -12.23 15.30 1.80
N ILE A 62 -13.40 15.31 2.42
CA ILE A 62 -14.16 14.07 2.68
C ILE A 62 -15.03 13.77 1.46
N VAL A 63 -14.61 12.83 0.64
CA VAL A 63 -15.45 12.23 -0.40
C VAL A 63 -16.31 11.16 0.26
N GLN A 64 -17.53 11.49 0.63
CA GLN A 64 -18.45 10.48 1.16
C GLN A 64 -18.76 9.45 0.08
N ASN A 65 -18.26 8.23 0.26
CA ASN A 65 -18.69 7.07 -0.52
C ASN A 65 -20.09 6.63 -0.04
N LEU A 66 -21.13 7.37 -0.46
CA LEU A 66 -22.52 7.09 -0.07
C LEU A 66 -23.06 5.77 -0.65
N ASP A 67 -22.44 5.26 -1.71
CA ASP A 67 -22.83 4.00 -2.34
C ASP A 67 -21.59 3.13 -2.60
N VAL A 68 -21.15 2.43 -1.58
CA VAL A 68 -20.44 1.17 -1.84
C VAL A 68 -21.47 0.28 -2.53
N ASP A 69 -21.40 0.13 -3.86
CA ASP A 69 -22.24 -0.82 -4.57
C ASP A 69 -21.92 -2.22 -4.05
N THR A 70 -22.63 -2.59 -2.98
CA THR A 70 -22.47 -3.87 -2.29
C THR A 70 -22.82 -5.05 -3.20
N ALA A 71 -23.46 -4.78 -4.34
CA ALA A 71 -23.77 -5.78 -5.36
C ALA A 71 -22.51 -6.16 -6.18
N LYS A 72 -21.59 -5.22 -6.40
CA LYS A 72 -20.31 -5.49 -7.07
C LYS A 72 -19.27 -5.97 -6.07
N LYS A 73 -18.79 -7.18 -6.23
CA LYS A 73 -17.76 -7.78 -5.38
C LYS A 73 -16.35 -7.36 -5.85
N MET A 74 -16.05 -6.06 -5.75
CA MET A 74 -14.75 -5.57 -6.15
C MET A 74 -13.67 -5.92 -5.12
N ILE A 75 -12.48 -6.23 -5.61
CA ILE A 75 -11.24 -6.33 -4.85
C ILE A 75 -10.40 -5.13 -5.25
N PHE A 76 -9.84 -4.43 -4.28
CA PHE A 76 -8.95 -3.30 -4.56
C PHE A 76 -7.49 -3.64 -4.25
N PHE A 77 -6.60 -3.04 -5.03
CA PHE A 77 -5.15 -3.05 -4.89
C PHE A 77 -4.69 -1.59 -4.89
N LYS A 78 -4.42 -1.04 -3.70
CA LYS A 78 -4.02 0.36 -3.53
C LYS A 78 -2.53 0.44 -3.24
N PHE A 79 -1.76 0.85 -4.22
CA PHE A 79 -0.33 1.13 -4.12
C PHE A 79 -0.14 2.51 -3.51
N GLN A 80 0.67 2.61 -2.47
CA GLN A 80 0.87 3.83 -1.70
C GLN A 80 2.34 4.24 -1.68
N ASN A 81 2.59 5.55 -1.58
CA ASN A 81 3.94 6.14 -1.51
C ASN A 81 4.84 5.75 -2.69
N ILE A 82 4.26 5.68 -3.89
CA ILE A 82 4.87 5.09 -5.09
C ILE A 82 5.75 6.04 -5.88
N PHE A 83 5.67 7.37 -5.66
CA PHE A 83 6.47 8.34 -6.42
C PHE A 83 7.93 8.40 -5.96
N PRO A 84 8.88 8.73 -6.86
CA PRO A 84 10.29 8.85 -6.54
C PRO A 84 10.58 9.84 -5.41
N LYS A 85 11.64 9.57 -4.64
CA LYS A 85 12.04 10.39 -3.47
C LYS A 85 12.31 11.87 -3.80
N ALA A 86 12.68 12.19 -5.05
CA ALA A 86 12.97 13.55 -5.48
C ALA A 86 11.72 14.46 -5.52
N GLU A 87 10.54 13.88 -5.68
CA GLU A 87 9.25 14.60 -5.71
C GLU A 87 8.53 14.59 -4.35
N ARG A 88 9.13 13.95 -3.34
CA ARG A 88 8.52 13.86 -2.01
C ARG A 88 8.88 15.09 -1.18
N SER A 89 7.89 15.80 -0.68
CA SER A 89 8.08 16.80 0.36
C SER A 89 8.70 16.16 1.62
N SER A 90 9.35 16.97 2.47
CA SER A 90 10.07 16.51 3.68
C SER A 90 9.23 15.64 4.62
N ILE A 91 7.90 15.73 4.53
CA ILE A 91 6.91 14.99 5.35
C ILE A 91 6.86 13.48 4.99
N PHE A 92 7.26 13.10 3.75
CA PHE A 92 7.18 11.71 3.27
C PHE A 92 8.46 10.89 3.47
N ARG A 93 9.50 11.42 4.12
CA ARG A 93 10.82 10.76 4.27
C ARG A 93 10.75 9.36 4.88
N HIS A 94 9.70 9.04 5.64
CA HIS A 94 9.59 7.79 6.40
C HIS A 94 8.47 6.84 5.92
N LYS A 95 7.75 7.17 4.84
CA LYS A 95 6.69 6.27 4.34
C LYS A 95 7.24 5.29 3.30
N THR A 96 7.39 4.04 3.70
CA THR A 96 7.79 2.95 2.80
C THR A 96 6.66 2.66 1.79
N PRO A 97 6.99 2.49 0.50
CA PRO A 97 6.02 2.03 -0.49
C PRO A 97 5.36 0.72 -0.08
N SER A 98 4.05 0.68 -0.11
CA SER A 98 3.28 -0.52 0.26
C SER A 98 2.04 -0.68 -0.62
N VAL A 99 1.48 -1.88 -0.60
CA VAL A 99 0.25 -2.23 -1.31
C VAL A 99 -0.77 -2.70 -0.30
N LEU A 100 -1.95 -2.10 -0.33
CA LEU A 100 -3.13 -2.60 0.37
C LEU A 100 -3.96 -3.44 -0.58
N ILE A 101 -4.35 -4.62 -0.14
CA ILE A 101 -5.21 -5.53 -0.89
C ILE A 101 -6.42 -5.85 -0.03
N GLY A 102 -7.60 -5.60 -0.53
CA GLY A 102 -8.78 -5.82 0.30
C GLY A 102 -10.07 -5.99 -0.49
N THR A 103 -11.10 -6.36 0.26
CA THR A 103 -12.46 -6.50 -0.26
C THR A 103 -13.18 -5.16 -0.24
N SER A 104 -14.10 -4.91 -1.16
CA SER A 104 -14.94 -3.69 -1.23
C SER A 104 -15.81 -3.43 0.00
N ARG A 105 -15.82 -4.35 0.96
CA ARG A 105 -16.50 -4.19 2.25
C ARG A 105 -15.68 -3.36 3.27
N ILE A 106 -14.49 -2.94 2.90
CA ILE A 106 -13.67 -2.01 3.66
C ILE A 106 -13.58 -0.71 2.88
N ASN A 107 -14.05 0.37 3.48
CA ASN A 107 -13.73 1.70 2.99
C ASN A 107 -12.30 2.03 3.41
N THR A 108 -11.38 2.08 2.45
CA THR A 108 -9.97 2.41 2.71
C THR A 108 -9.77 3.83 3.18
N ASP A 109 -10.69 4.72 2.86
CA ASP A 109 -10.60 6.13 3.22
C ASP A 109 -10.95 6.35 4.69
N ASP A 110 -11.78 5.46 5.29
CA ASP A 110 -12.01 5.44 6.74
C ASP A 110 -10.82 4.87 7.53
N VAL A 111 -9.97 4.07 6.86
CA VAL A 111 -8.79 3.45 7.48
C VAL A 111 -7.58 4.35 7.39
N ILE A 112 -7.41 4.99 6.24
CA ILE A 112 -6.29 5.85 5.91
C ILE A 112 -6.94 7.14 5.43
N SER A 113 -7.05 8.12 6.32
CA SER A 113 -7.61 9.43 5.99
C SER A 113 -7.07 9.89 4.63
N ILE A 114 -7.94 10.39 3.77
CA ILE A 114 -7.55 11.09 2.55
C ILE A 114 -6.84 12.35 3.01
N HIS A 115 -5.56 12.19 3.36
CA HIS A 115 -4.76 13.29 3.83
C HIS A 115 -4.32 14.15 2.66
N THR A 116 -4.00 15.37 3.02
CA THR A 116 -3.46 16.45 2.23
C THR A 116 -2.52 16.03 1.10
N ASN A 117 -1.87 14.85 1.18
CA ASN A 117 -0.92 14.39 0.18
C ASN A 117 -1.19 12.94 -0.22
N THR A 118 -1.60 12.73 -1.46
CA THR A 118 -1.88 11.40 -2.00
C THR A 118 -1.00 11.09 -3.21
N ALA A 119 -0.27 9.99 -3.13
CA ALA A 119 0.60 9.44 -4.16
C ALA A 119 0.29 7.95 -4.34
N THR A 120 -0.78 7.64 -5.09
CA THR A 120 -1.33 6.27 -5.16
C THR A 120 -1.69 5.83 -6.56
N ILE A 121 -1.63 4.52 -6.79
CA ILE A 121 -2.37 3.84 -7.86
C ILE A 121 -3.38 2.92 -7.17
N ASN A 122 -4.66 3.09 -7.49
CA ASN A 122 -5.73 2.20 -7.04
C ASN A 122 -6.25 1.39 -8.23
N ILE A 123 -6.17 0.06 -8.15
CA ILE A 123 -6.72 -0.86 -9.15
C ILE A 123 -7.87 -1.59 -8.49
N GLU A 124 -9.03 -1.58 -9.12
CA GLU A 124 -10.19 -2.32 -8.67
C GLU A 124 -10.59 -3.35 -9.72
N VAL A 125 -10.87 -4.57 -9.26
CA VAL A 125 -11.21 -5.69 -10.12
C VAL A 125 -12.34 -6.52 -9.53
N ASP A 126 -13.26 -6.97 -10.40
CA ASP A 126 -14.35 -7.85 -10.00
C ASP A 126 -13.84 -9.23 -9.56
N ALA A 127 -14.27 -9.69 -8.38
CA ALA A 127 -13.81 -10.95 -7.80
C ALA A 127 -14.21 -12.19 -8.62
N ASN A 128 -15.38 -12.15 -9.30
CA ASN A 128 -15.81 -13.27 -10.14
C ASN A 128 -15.00 -13.31 -11.44
N TYR A 129 -14.67 -12.13 -12.00
CA TYR A 129 -13.77 -12.04 -13.15
C TYR A 129 -12.42 -12.64 -12.81
N LEU A 130 -11.78 -12.23 -11.69
CA LEU A 130 -10.51 -12.81 -11.25
C LEU A 130 -10.61 -14.31 -11.07
N LYS A 131 -11.66 -14.79 -10.42
CA LYS A 131 -11.86 -16.23 -10.21
C LYS A 131 -11.93 -17.01 -11.52
N GLY A 132 -12.49 -16.42 -12.58
CA GLY A 132 -12.57 -17.03 -13.92
C GLY A 132 -11.21 -17.14 -14.62
N LEU A 133 -10.18 -16.41 -14.17
CA LEU A 133 -8.82 -16.48 -14.72
C LEU A 133 -7.98 -17.63 -14.14
N PHE A 134 -8.42 -18.24 -13.04
CA PHE A 134 -7.68 -19.32 -12.39
C PHE A 134 -8.09 -20.70 -12.89
N THR A 135 -7.10 -21.55 -13.13
CA THR A 135 -7.30 -22.91 -13.65
C THR A 135 -7.30 -23.97 -12.56
N SER A 136 -6.93 -23.62 -11.31
CA SER A 136 -6.79 -24.58 -10.22
C SER A 136 -7.95 -24.48 -9.21
N SER A 137 -8.38 -25.64 -8.71
CA SER A 137 -9.35 -25.76 -7.61
C SER A 137 -8.67 -25.71 -6.22
N GLN A 138 -7.34 -25.69 -6.15
CA GLN A 138 -6.57 -25.68 -4.90
C GLN A 138 -6.11 -24.25 -4.59
N GLU A 139 -7.03 -23.41 -4.12
CA GLU A 139 -6.74 -22.07 -3.64
C GLU A 139 -6.40 -22.10 -2.14
N SER A 140 -5.44 -21.29 -1.67
CA SER A 140 -5.19 -21.09 -0.24
C SER A 140 -6.42 -20.50 0.45
N SER A 141 -6.46 -20.61 1.78
CA SER A 141 -7.53 -19.99 2.57
C SER A 141 -7.58 -18.47 2.39
N VAL A 142 -6.44 -17.83 2.16
CA VAL A 142 -6.30 -16.38 1.94
C VAL A 142 -6.92 -15.99 0.61
N LEU A 143 -6.49 -16.62 -0.48
CA LEU A 143 -6.98 -16.33 -1.82
C LEU A 143 -8.48 -16.65 -1.94
N LYS A 144 -8.89 -17.79 -1.42
CA LYS A 144 -10.31 -18.18 -1.37
C LYS A 144 -11.18 -17.18 -0.62
N GLY A 145 -10.69 -16.70 0.56
CA GLY A 145 -11.39 -15.69 1.34
C GLY A 145 -11.53 -14.36 0.61
N LEU A 146 -10.46 -13.91 -0.06
CA LEU A 146 -10.43 -12.68 -0.85
C LEU A 146 -11.40 -12.77 -2.04
N LEU A 147 -11.33 -13.84 -2.83
CA LEU A 147 -12.18 -14.04 -4.02
C LEU A 147 -13.65 -14.25 -3.68
N GLN A 148 -13.97 -14.89 -2.55
CA GLN A 148 -15.36 -14.99 -2.10
C GLN A 148 -15.96 -13.63 -1.75
N ASN A 149 -15.16 -12.70 -1.32
CA ASN A 149 -15.54 -11.33 -0.95
C ASN A 149 -16.81 -11.28 -0.05
N LYS A 150 -16.90 -12.20 0.90
CA LYS A 150 -18.03 -12.31 1.83
C LYS A 150 -17.79 -11.56 3.14
N ARG A 151 -16.52 -11.27 3.47
CA ARG A 151 -16.10 -10.66 4.73
C ARG A 151 -15.18 -9.48 4.45
N PRO A 152 -15.16 -8.47 5.31
CA PRO A 152 -14.16 -7.41 5.23
C PRO A 152 -12.77 -8.00 5.53
N LEU A 153 -11.91 -8.04 4.51
CA LEU A 153 -10.52 -8.50 4.57
C LEU A 153 -9.60 -7.40 4.08
N LEU A 154 -8.49 -7.22 4.76
CA LEU A 154 -7.42 -6.29 4.40
C LEU A 154 -6.07 -6.97 4.62
N PHE A 155 -5.20 -6.83 3.63
CA PHE A 155 -3.80 -7.26 3.67
C PHE A 155 -2.94 -6.07 3.26
N GLU A 156 -1.81 -5.90 3.93
CA GLU A 156 -0.78 -4.97 3.51
C GLU A 156 0.50 -5.73 3.19
N GLN A 157 1.20 -5.28 2.16
CA GLN A 157 2.47 -5.82 1.74
C GLN A 157 3.44 -4.70 1.40
N VAL A 158 4.68 -4.81 1.85
CA VAL A 158 5.75 -3.90 1.44
C VAL A 158 6.04 -4.11 -0.03
N MET A 159 6.24 -3.01 -0.75
CA MET A 159 6.53 -3.06 -2.18
C MET A 159 8.01 -3.39 -2.42
N TYR A 160 8.28 -4.49 -3.11
CA TYR A 160 9.63 -4.91 -3.49
C TYR A 160 10.02 -4.38 -4.89
N PRO A 161 11.33 -4.35 -5.22
CA PRO A 161 11.83 -3.66 -6.43
C PRO A 161 11.20 -4.08 -7.74
N SER A 162 10.81 -5.36 -7.90
CA SER A 162 10.19 -5.82 -9.15
C SER A 162 8.75 -5.30 -9.33
N LEU A 163 8.00 -5.07 -8.25
CA LEU A 163 6.70 -4.38 -8.32
C LEU A 163 6.89 -2.88 -8.57
N GLN A 164 7.89 -2.26 -7.93
CA GLN A 164 8.21 -0.85 -8.17
C GLN A 164 8.49 -0.58 -9.64
N LYS A 165 9.25 -1.46 -10.29
CA LYS A 165 9.55 -1.34 -11.73
C LYS A 165 8.27 -1.29 -12.58
N ILE A 166 7.29 -2.15 -12.30
CA ILE A 166 6.01 -2.13 -13.04
C ILE A 166 5.24 -0.84 -12.77
N VAL A 167 5.24 -0.37 -11.53
CA VAL A 167 4.63 0.91 -11.15
C VAL A 167 5.30 2.06 -11.91
N ASP A 168 6.63 2.09 -11.99
CA ASP A 168 7.38 3.10 -12.74
C ASP A 168 7.05 3.05 -14.23
N GLU A 169 6.85 1.86 -14.81
CA GLU A 169 6.41 1.69 -16.19
C GLU A 169 4.98 2.23 -16.41
N ILE A 170 4.06 2.02 -15.46
CA ILE A 170 2.70 2.59 -15.51
C ILE A 170 2.75 4.12 -15.48
N LEU A 171 3.56 4.70 -14.58
CA LEU A 171 3.67 6.15 -14.43
C LEU A 171 4.33 6.82 -15.62
N SER A 172 5.33 6.16 -16.22
CA SER A 172 6.00 6.65 -17.43
C SER A 172 5.11 6.53 -18.67
N GLY A 173 4.19 5.58 -18.70
CA GLY A 173 3.34 5.27 -19.85
C GLY A 173 4.10 4.69 -21.04
N PRO A 174 3.40 4.25 -22.09
CA PRO A 174 4.02 3.78 -23.31
C PRO A 174 4.46 4.96 -24.19
N ALA A 175 5.47 4.73 -25.02
CA ALA A 175 5.94 5.72 -26.00
C ALA A 175 4.89 6.07 -27.06
N ASN A 176 3.90 5.20 -27.31
CA ASN A 176 2.84 5.40 -28.28
C ASN A 176 1.47 5.41 -27.59
N GLU A 177 0.81 6.58 -27.60
CA GLU A 177 -0.51 6.80 -26.98
C GLU A 177 -1.62 5.88 -27.53
N THR A 178 -1.52 5.42 -28.77
CA THR A 178 -2.49 4.48 -29.37
C THR A 178 -2.63 3.20 -28.57
N PHE A 179 -1.56 2.75 -27.93
CA PHE A 179 -1.56 1.51 -27.14
C PHE A 179 -1.74 1.74 -25.62
N LYS A 180 -1.96 2.98 -25.20
CA LYS A 180 -1.94 3.37 -23.79
C LYS A 180 -2.90 2.53 -22.92
N LEU A 181 -4.17 2.45 -23.30
CA LEU A 181 -5.16 1.69 -22.54
C LEU A 181 -4.81 0.21 -22.46
N PHE A 182 -4.38 -0.38 -23.58
CA PHE A 182 -3.97 -1.79 -23.60
C PHE A 182 -2.73 -2.03 -22.73
N PHE A 183 -1.71 -1.18 -22.87
CA PHE A 183 -0.49 -1.25 -22.05
C PHE A 183 -0.81 -1.15 -20.55
N LEU A 184 -1.58 -0.14 -20.13
CA LEU A 184 -1.94 0.06 -18.73
C LEU A 184 -2.75 -1.10 -18.17
N ARG A 185 -3.66 -1.68 -18.97
CA ARG A 185 -4.41 -2.87 -18.59
C ARG A 185 -3.48 -4.06 -18.34
N VAL A 186 -2.56 -4.36 -19.28
CA VAL A 186 -1.60 -5.45 -19.13
C VAL A 186 -0.75 -5.26 -17.87
N LYS A 187 -0.28 -4.03 -17.60
CA LYS A 187 0.50 -3.73 -16.39
C LYS A 187 -0.32 -3.85 -15.11
N ALA A 188 -1.58 -3.45 -15.12
CA ALA A 188 -2.49 -3.64 -13.98
C ALA A 188 -2.72 -5.12 -13.70
N GLU A 189 -2.98 -5.93 -14.72
CA GLU A 189 -3.17 -7.38 -14.59
C GLU A 189 -1.87 -8.07 -14.12
N GLU A 190 -0.69 -7.64 -14.59
CA GLU A 190 0.62 -8.13 -14.12
C GLU A 190 0.82 -7.86 -12.62
N LEU A 191 0.52 -6.65 -12.15
CA LEU A 191 0.59 -6.30 -10.73
C LEU A 191 -0.34 -7.16 -9.89
N ILE A 192 -1.61 -7.31 -10.32
CA ILE A 192 -2.59 -8.16 -9.64
C ILE A 192 -2.08 -9.60 -9.53
N CYS A 193 -1.62 -10.18 -10.65
CA CYS A 193 -1.13 -11.55 -10.69
C CYS A 193 0.03 -11.77 -9.70
N ARG A 194 1.05 -10.91 -9.71
CA ARG A 194 2.20 -11.01 -8.79
C ARG A 194 1.79 -10.92 -7.33
N LEU A 195 0.89 -9.98 -7.00
CA LEU A 195 0.42 -9.81 -5.63
C LEU A 195 -0.43 -10.97 -5.14
N LEU A 196 -1.25 -11.56 -6.01
CA LEU A 196 -2.03 -12.75 -5.66
C LEU A 196 -1.13 -13.98 -5.46
N MET A 197 -0.07 -14.14 -6.26
CA MET A 197 0.94 -15.19 -6.04
C MET A 197 1.64 -15.04 -4.69
N GLU A 198 1.96 -13.83 -4.27
CA GLU A 198 2.54 -13.57 -2.95
C GLU A 198 1.54 -13.84 -1.82
N LEU A 199 0.27 -13.45 -1.98
CA LEU A 199 -0.78 -13.74 -1.02
C LEU A 199 -1.02 -15.24 -0.85
N GLU A 200 -0.90 -16.03 -1.92
CA GLU A 200 -1.04 -17.48 -1.91
C GLU A 200 -0.03 -18.15 -0.97
N ASN A 201 1.17 -17.56 -0.86
CA ASN A 201 2.24 -18.06 0.01
C ASN A 201 2.05 -17.70 1.50
N ARG A 202 1.04 -16.89 1.86
CA ARG A 202 0.76 -16.57 3.27
C ARG A 202 0.16 -17.79 3.98
N ASP A 203 0.86 -18.29 4.99
CA ASP A 203 0.40 -19.40 5.83
C ASP A 203 -0.61 -18.92 6.90
N GLU A 204 -1.79 -18.51 6.45
CA GLU A 204 -2.89 -18.15 7.33
C GLU A 204 -3.98 -19.24 7.34
N LYS A 205 -3.95 -20.07 8.38
CA LYS A 205 -4.89 -21.21 8.52
C LYS A 205 -6.34 -20.77 8.69
N GLN A 206 -6.57 -19.58 9.26
CA GLN A 206 -7.90 -19.04 9.49
C GLN A 206 -7.92 -17.51 9.35
N LEU A 207 -8.76 -17.01 8.45
CA LEU A 207 -9.01 -15.58 8.31
C LEU A 207 -10.10 -15.11 9.26
N HIS A 208 -9.86 -13.98 9.88
CA HIS A 208 -10.81 -13.30 10.75
C HIS A 208 -11.41 -12.09 10.03
N ALA A 209 -12.72 -11.91 10.15
CA ALA A 209 -13.36 -10.70 9.70
C ALA A 209 -12.82 -9.51 10.49
N LEU A 210 -12.51 -8.43 9.78
CA LEU A 210 -11.98 -7.21 10.36
C LEU A 210 -13.12 -6.20 10.51
N ASN A 211 -13.17 -5.48 11.62
CA ASN A 211 -13.99 -4.29 11.75
C ASN A 211 -13.11 -3.04 11.64
N ILE A 212 -13.71 -1.91 11.33
CA ILE A 212 -12.99 -0.66 11.09
C ILE A 212 -12.17 -0.23 12.31
N HIS A 213 -12.69 -0.39 13.52
CA HIS A 213 -12.00 0.00 14.75
C HIS A 213 -10.74 -0.84 14.99
N ASP A 214 -10.82 -2.17 14.72
CA ASP A 214 -9.67 -3.07 14.81
C ASP A 214 -8.59 -2.65 13.80
N ILE A 215 -8.98 -2.33 12.57
CA ILE A 215 -8.04 -1.90 11.52
C ILE A 215 -7.38 -0.58 11.93
N GLN A 216 -8.14 0.44 12.32
CA GLN A 216 -7.61 1.73 12.78
C GLN A 216 -6.65 1.57 13.98
N ALA A 217 -7.01 0.71 14.95
CA ALA A 217 -6.14 0.41 16.08
C ALA A 217 -4.82 -0.24 15.65
N LEU A 218 -4.85 -1.18 14.70
CA LEU A 218 -3.65 -1.83 14.17
C LEU A 218 -2.76 -0.87 13.37
N TYR A 219 -3.33 0.10 12.64
CA TYR A 219 -2.56 1.15 11.98
C TYR A 219 -1.92 2.11 12.98
N ARG A 220 -2.59 2.47 14.09
CA ARG A 220 -1.95 3.23 15.18
C ARG A 220 -0.80 2.44 15.82
N VAL A 221 -0.97 1.14 16.05
CA VAL A 221 0.11 0.27 16.53
C VAL A 221 1.28 0.24 15.56
N LYS A 222 1.02 0.06 14.26
CA LYS A 222 2.05 0.13 13.22
C LYS A 222 2.80 1.46 13.25
N GLN A 223 2.09 2.57 13.30
CA GLN A 223 2.69 3.91 13.35
C GLN A 223 3.59 4.06 14.58
N ARG A 224 3.12 3.68 15.77
CA ARG A 224 3.92 3.72 17.00
C ARG A 224 5.20 2.89 16.90
N ILE A 225 5.15 1.70 16.27
CA ILE A 225 6.31 0.87 16.04
C ILE A 225 7.34 1.58 15.12
N LEU A 226 6.87 2.23 14.06
CA LEU A 226 7.73 2.89 13.08
C LEU A 226 8.32 4.22 13.58
N GLU A 227 7.65 4.88 14.52
CA GLU A 227 8.14 6.12 15.16
C GLU A 227 9.27 5.87 16.18
N HIS A 228 9.40 4.63 16.69
CA HIS A 228 10.34 4.26 17.76
C HIS A 228 11.18 3.04 17.39
N LEU A 229 11.90 3.12 16.27
CA LEU A 229 12.74 2.01 15.77
C LEU A 229 13.98 1.74 16.64
N GLU A 230 14.37 2.65 17.50
CA GLU A 230 15.45 2.49 18.48
C GLU A 230 15.05 1.62 19.68
N THR A 231 13.75 1.50 19.96
CA THR A 231 13.23 0.80 21.14
C THR A 231 12.37 -0.42 20.73
N PRO A 232 12.69 -1.64 21.19
CA PRO A 232 11.89 -2.81 20.90
C PRO A 232 10.44 -2.68 21.42
N PRO A 233 9.43 -3.07 20.62
CA PRO A 233 8.04 -2.94 21.02
C PRO A 233 7.65 -3.90 22.15
N VAL A 234 6.93 -3.39 23.16
CA VAL A 234 6.38 -4.16 24.25
C VAL A 234 4.93 -4.53 23.94
N ILE A 235 4.68 -5.82 23.66
CA ILE A 235 3.37 -6.32 23.19
C ILE A 235 2.23 -5.98 24.16
N LYS A 236 2.48 -6.02 25.48
CA LYS A 236 1.44 -5.70 26.48
C LYS A 236 0.98 -4.24 26.40
N GLU A 237 1.93 -3.31 26.19
CA GLU A 237 1.63 -1.87 26.05
C GLU A 237 0.88 -1.59 24.75
N LEU A 238 1.37 -2.16 23.61
CA LEU A 238 0.70 -2.03 22.34
C LEU A 238 -0.73 -2.60 22.35
N ALA A 239 -0.95 -3.70 23.07
CA ALA A 239 -2.27 -4.31 23.20
C ALA A 239 -3.22 -3.47 24.06
N LEU A 240 -2.69 -2.82 25.11
CA LEU A 240 -3.47 -1.89 25.94
C LEU A 240 -3.91 -0.66 25.11
N ASP A 241 -2.99 -0.04 24.38
CA ASP A 241 -3.27 1.11 23.53
C ASP A 241 -4.27 0.79 22.40
N ALA A 242 -4.22 -0.44 21.89
CA ALA A 242 -5.15 -0.91 20.86
C ALA A 242 -6.51 -1.36 21.42
N HIS A 243 -6.69 -1.34 22.76
CA HIS A 243 -7.86 -1.93 23.42
C HIS A 243 -8.13 -3.39 23.01
N MET A 244 -7.06 -4.17 22.88
CA MET A 244 -7.11 -5.59 22.47
C MET A 244 -6.39 -6.48 23.48
N SER A 245 -6.77 -7.76 23.51
CA SER A 245 -5.91 -8.76 24.18
C SER A 245 -4.60 -8.94 23.36
N PRO A 246 -3.46 -9.26 24.00
CA PRO A 246 -2.20 -9.54 23.30
C PRO A 246 -2.33 -10.61 22.22
N THR A 247 -3.18 -11.62 22.45
CA THR A 247 -3.44 -12.69 21.46
C THR A 247 -4.20 -12.17 20.24
N LYS A 248 -5.25 -11.35 20.44
CA LYS A 248 -5.99 -10.71 19.34
C LYS A 248 -5.09 -9.79 18.55
N LEU A 249 -4.29 -8.94 19.22
CA LEU A 249 -3.36 -8.02 18.57
C LEU A 249 -2.37 -8.77 17.67
N LYS A 250 -1.64 -9.77 18.20
CA LYS A 250 -0.66 -10.55 17.43
C LYS A 250 -1.28 -11.21 16.20
N ARG A 251 -2.46 -11.81 16.36
CA ARG A 251 -3.17 -12.51 15.31
C ARG A 251 -3.60 -11.58 14.18
N LEU A 252 -4.28 -10.48 14.51
CA LEU A 252 -4.78 -9.54 13.51
C LEU A 252 -3.65 -8.74 12.86
N PHE A 253 -2.60 -8.39 13.62
CA PHE A 253 -1.41 -7.74 13.08
C PHE A 253 -0.75 -8.62 12.01
N ARG A 254 -0.52 -9.91 12.32
CA ARG A 254 0.03 -10.85 11.35
C ARG A 254 -0.89 -11.03 10.14
N GLN A 255 -2.20 -11.12 10.33
CA GLN A 255 -3.15 -11.24 9.22
C GLN A 255 -3.05 -10.07 8.25
N ILE A 256 -2.97 -8.82 8.74
CA ILE A 256 -2.89 -7.62 7.89
C ILE A 256 -1.50 -7.46 7.30
N PHE A 257 -0.45 -7.48 8.13
CA PHE A 257 0.90 -7.09 7.73
C PHE A 257 1.79 -8.27 7.29
N GLY A 258 1.32 -9.51 7.42
CA GLY A 258 2.02 -10.72 7.00
C GLY A 258 3.01 -11.27 8.01
N ASP A 259 3.51 -10.45 8.94
CA ASP A 259 4.56 -10.77 9.88
C ASP A 259 4.17 -10.60 11.33
N SER A 260 4.95 -11.20 12.23
CA SER A 260 4.84 -10.89 13.64
C SER A 260 5.24 -9.44 13.91
N ILE A 261 4.71 -8.84 14.98
CA ILE A 261 5.04 -7.46 15.39
C ILE A 261 6.56 -7.27 15.51
N PHE A 262 7.27 -8.25 16.06
CA PHE A 262 8.72 -8.15 16.24
C PHE A 262 9.49 -8.31 14.92
N SER A 263 9.08 -9.22 14.03
CA SER A 263 9.68 -9.38 12.70
C SER A 263 9.49 -8.12 11.86
N TYR A 264 8.27 -7.57 11.87
CA TYR A 264 7.93 -6.31 11.21
C TYR A 264 8.81 -5.15 11.70
N TYR A 265 8.91 -4.98 13.03
CA TYR A 265 9.80 -3.99 13.66
C TYR A 265 11.26 -4.15 13.21
N GLN A 266 11.80 -5.37 13.24
CA GLN A 266 13.18 -5.62 12.85
C GLN A 266 13.45 -5.33 11.38
N GLU A 267 12.52 -5.67 10.50
CA GLU A 267 12.62 -5.38 9.06
C GLU A 267 12.74 -3.87 8.82
N PHE A 268 11.81 -3.08 9.36
CA PHE A 268 11.83 -1.62 9.18
C PHE A 268 13.03 -0.96 9.85
N ARG A 269 13.45 -1.44 11.01
CA ARG A 269 14.64 -0.99 11.70
C ARG A 269 15.91 -1.18 10.85
N MET A 270 16.01 -2.30 10.13
CA MET A 270 17.14 -2.56 9.24
C MET A 270 17.06 -1.78 7.93
N GLN A 271 15.87 -1.55 7.41
CA GLN A 271 15.67 -0.67 6.24
C GLN A 271 16.05 0.78 6.57
N GLU A 272 15.65 1.30 7.72
CA GLU A 272 16.06 2.62 8.19
C GLU A 272 17.58 2.70 8.39
N ALA A 273 18.19 1.69 8.99
CA ALA A 273 19.64 1.61 9.12
C ALA A 273 20.34 1.63 7.76
N ALA A 274 19.82 0.94 6.75
CA ALA A 274 20.35 0.95 5.40
C ALA A 274 20.23 2.35 4.75
N LEU A 275 19.11 3.03 4.97
CA LEU A 275 18.90 4.40 4.51
C LEU A 275 19.91 5.37 5.14
N LEU A 276 20.13 5.30 6.46
CA LEU A 276 21.08 6.14 7.17
C LEU A 276 22.53 5.92 6.70
N LEU A 277 22.89 4.67 6.39
CA LEU A 277 24.22 4.34 5.85
C LEU A 277 24.42 4.88 4.43
N SER A 278 23.38 4.86 3.59
CA SER A 278 23.49 5.23 2.17
C SER A 278 23.27 6.72 1.93
N ALA A 279 22.25 7.32 2.55
CA ALA A 279 21.84 8.70 2.27
C ALA A 279 22.53 9.72 3.18
N GLU A 280 22.66 9.41 4.49
CA GLU A 280 23.26 10.35 5.47
C GLU A 280 24.77 10.12 5.67
N LYS A 281 25.34 9.09 5.04
CA LYS A 281 26.78 8.74 5.14
C LYS A 281 27.29 8.61 6.59
N LEU A 282 26.41 8.19 7.50
CA LEU A 282 26.77 7.98 8.89
C LEU A 282 27.69 6.76 9.04
N SER A 283 28.55 6.76 10.07
CA SER A 283 29.38 5.60 10.37
C SER A 283 28.52 4.41 10.81
N VAL A 284 29.01 3.19 10.57
CA VAL A 284 28.32 1.94 10.99
C VAL A 284 28.03 1.94 12.49
N ALA A 285 28.98 2.48 13.31
CA ALA A 285 28.79 2.58 14.75
C ALA A 285 27.69 3.58 15.11
N ALA A 286 27.67 4.76 14.49
CA ALA A 286 26.66 5.79 14.72
C ALA A 286 25.25 5.25 14.38
N VAL A 287 25.11 4.57 13.23
CA VAL A 287 23.84 3.95 12.84
C VAL A 287 23.43 2.85 13.82
N GLY A 288 24.35 1.97 14.21
CA GLY A 288 24.06 0.91 15.19
C GLY A 288 23.51 1.47 16.50
N TYR A 289 24.16 2.51 17.05
CA TYR A 289 23.69 3.17 18.28
C TYR A 289 22.38 3.91 18.09
N ARG A 290 22.19 4.63 16.98
CA ARG A 290 20.93 5.32 16.65
C ARG A 290 19.77 4.35 16.51
N MET A 291 20.04 3.13 16.03
CA MET A 291 19.06 2.04 16.00
C MET A 291 18.93 1.31 17.35
N GLY A 292 19.47 1.81 18.45
CA GLY A 292 19.33 1.24 19.79
C GLY A 292 20.10 -0.06 20.02
N PHE A 293 21.16 -0.35 19.24
CA PHE A 293 22.03 -1.49 19.51
C PHE A 293 23.16 -1.09 20.44
N THR A 294 23.32 -1.80 21.54
CA THR A 294 24.46 -1.67 22.46
C THR A 294 25.66 -2.48 22.00
N ASN A 295 25.45 -3.50 21.15
CA ASN A 295 26.49 -4.37 20.60
C ASN A 295 26.53 -4.29 19.07
N LEU A 296 27.61 -3.70 18.54
CA LEU A 296 27.76 -3.48 17.09
C LEU A 296 27.97 -4.77 16.28
N SER A 297 28.53 -5.82 16.91
CA SER A 297 28.63 -7.14 16.26
C SER A 297 27.27 -7.76 16.08
N HIS A 298 26.37 -7.59 17.07
CA HIS A 298 24.97 -8.00 16.96
C HIS A 298 24.25 -7.20 15.89
N PHE A 299 24.41 -5.87 15.86
CA PHE A 299 23.89 -5.02 14.80
C PHE A 299 24.30 -5.53 13.41
N SER A 300 25.62 -5.74 13.21
CA SER A 300 26.14 -6.18 11.91
C SER A 300 25.58 -7.52 11.45
N ARG A 301 25.37 -8.47 12.37
CA ARG A 301 24.76 -9.77 12.10
C ARG A 301 23.30 -9.64 11.70
N VAL A 302 22.50 -8.86 12.44
CA VAL A 302 21.07 -8.64 12.15
C VAL A 302 20.91 -7.89 10.83
N PHE A 303 21.72 -6.84 10.61
CA PHE A 303 21.71 -6.08 9.35
C PHE A 303 22.01 -6.99 8.15
N LYS A 304 23.05 -7.85 8.24
CA LYS A 304 23.36 -8.79 7.17
C LYS A 304 22.25 -9.79 6.90
N ALA A 305 21.56 -10.24 7.95
CA ALA A 305 20.45 -11.19 7.81
C ALA A 305 19.25 -10.59 7.04
N HIS A 306 18.95 -9.28 7.24
CA HIS A 306 17.84 -8.60 6.59
C HIS A 306 18.21 -7.98 5.23
N ILE A 307 19.40 -7.39 5.11
CA ILE A 307 19.84 -6.63 3.91
C ILE A 307 20.68 -7.49 2.95
N GLY A 308 21.14 -8.66 3.39
CA GLY A 308 21.93 -9.59 2.58
C GLY A 308 23.44 -9.31 2.57
N MET A 309 23.91 -8.15 3.09
CA MET A 309 25.32 -7.81 3.15
C MET A 309 25.72 -7.08 4.45
N ASN A 310 27.01 -7.06 4.76
CA ASN A 310 27.49 -6.36 5.94
C ASN A 310 27.30 -4.84 5.83
N PRO A 311 27.01 -4.12 6.94
CA PRO A 311 26.79 -2.67 6.95
C PRO A 311 27.91 -1.87 6.31
N LYS A 312 29.18 -2.23 6.57
CA LYS A 312 30.36 -1.58 5.99
C LYS A 312 30.40 -1.70 4.46
N HIS A 313 30.13 -2.87 3.92
CA HIS A 313 30.10 -3.09 2.47
C HIS A 313 28.90 -2.39 1.82
N TYR A 314 27.76 -2.34 2.53
CA TYR A 314 26.58 -1.62 2.06
C TYR A 314 26.85 -0.13 1.93
N ALA A 315 27.44 0.49 2.96
CA ALA A 315 27.78 1.91 2.95
C ALA A 315 28.77 2.31 1.82
N LEU A 316 29.69 1.40 1.44
CA LEU A 316 30.65 1.63 0.33
C LEU A 316 30.05 1.48 -1.07
N ARG A 317 28.93 0.76 -1.22
CA ARG A 317 28.26 0.50 -2.50
C ARG A 317 27.13 1.47 -2.80
N ALA A 318 26.70 2.26 -1.83
CA ALA A 318 25.66 3.27 -2.03
C ALA A 318 26.14 4.25 -3.11
N PRO A 319 25.37 4.46 -4.21
CA PRO A 319 25.74 5.44 -5.23
C PRO A 319 25.82 6.84 -4.61
N ASN A 320 26.80 7.61 -5.06
CA ASN A 320 26.96 9.02 -4.67
C ASN A 320 25.78 9.86 -5.16
#